data_dc8e1b4480266834bd95dc9d3a741e92
#
_entry.id   dc8e1b4480266834bd95dc9d3a741e92
#
_cell.length_a   1.000
_cell.length_b   1.000
_cell.length_c   1.000
_cell.angle_alpha   90.00
_cell.angle_beta   90.00
_cell.angle_gamma   90.00
#
_symmetry.space_group_name_H-M   'P 1'
#
loop_
_entity.id
_entity.type
_entity.pdbx_description
1 polymer ?
#
loop_
_entity_poly.entity_id
_entity_poly.type
_entity_poly.pdbx_seq_one_letter_code
_entity_poly.pdbx_strand_id
1 'polypeptide(L)'
;MPSKLAAEPQLVWKTLLPSGGLGGIAANDKFVILGHRDFSDFQDVFHCLDATTGKSLWQIEYLAVDNLDYGQSPRTTPSIVGDQVVLLGAMGDLHCVELATGKILWHHNLKTKFAVTGDLPWGYCGSPLIVDEKVIVEAGGAEASLVAFDLKSGKIVWQTPGKAPSYGSLNIGQLGGRTQIVGHDATTLGGWDVDTGKRLWTLTPPIEGDFNVPTPLILDGKLLVATENNGTRLYQFQTDGTIDPTPVMENNRLTPDMSTPVVVGNRLFCVNRFLYCLDLNRGLKELSRKRDKVLGDYAAMIADDAHLLVFGDGEILLVDATQDDCPIVARQKFSDTKVDVFSHPALVGDKLFLRSGEIVYCWSLASTDNAKANQ
;
A
#
# COMPACT_ATOMS: atom_id res chain seq x y z
N MET A 1 -6.38 -17.07 -2.79
CA MET A 1 -5.61 -17.54 -1.59
C MET A 1 -5.90 -19.00 -1.31
N PRO A 2 -4.99 -19.73 -0.65
CA PRO A 2 -5.29 -21.08 -0.22
C PRO A 2 -6.37 -21.06 0.87
N SER A 3 -7.33 -21.98 0.80
CA SER A 3 -8.38 -22.14 1.83
C SER A 3 -7.85 -22.73 3.15
N LYS A 4 -6.63 -23.21 3.15
CA LYS A 4 -5.88 -23.70 4.33
C LYS A 4 -4.42 -23.37 4.14
N LEU A 5 -3.76 -22.87 5.18
CA LEU A 5 -2.30 -22.84 5.19
C LEU A 5 -1.80 -24.28 5.26
N ALA A 6 -0.71 -24.58 4.55
CA ALA A 6 -0.02 -25.83 4.76
C ALA A 6 0.31 -25.97 6.25
N ALA A 7 0.22 -27.18 6.81
CA ALA A 7 0.60 -27.42 8.21
C ALA A 7 2.06 -26.99 8.46
N GLU A 8 2.89 -27.04 7.42
CA GLU A 8 4.24 -26.51 7.35
C GLU A 8 4.39 -25.79 6.00
N PRO A 9 4.28 -24.43 5.91
CA PRO A 9 4.60 -23.70 4.70
C PRO A 9 6.03 -24.02 4.30
N GLN A 10 6.23 -24.24 3.01
CA GLN A 10 7.54 -24.54 2.48
C GLN A 10 8.27 -23.24 2.18
N LEU A 11 9.40 -23.03 2.85
CA LEU A 11 10.35 -21.99 2.45
C LEU A 11 10.94 -22.36 1.08
N VAL A 12 10.64 -21.54 0.07
CA VAL A 12 11.16 -21.73 -1.29
C VAL A 12 12.58 -21.17 -1.37
N TRP A 13 12.75 -19.93 -0.92
CA TRP A 13 14.03 -19.27 -0.81
C TRP A 13 14.00 -18.11 0.21
N LYS A 14 15.19 -17.69 0.63
CA LYS A 14 15.41 -16.47 1.40
C LYS A 14 16.63 -15.73 0.88
N THR A 15 16.57 -14.40 0.88
CA THR A 15 17.67 -13.51 0.44
C THR A 15 17.95 -12.49 1.51
N LEU A 16 19.23 -12.36 1.91
CA LEU A 16 19.70 -11.35 2.83
C LEU A 16 20.03 -10.07 2.04
N LEU A 17 19.51 -8.94 2.45
CA LEU A 17 19.79 -7.61 1.92
C LEU A 17 20.73 -6.85 2.85
N PRO A 18 21.41 -5.79 2.37
CA PRO A 18 22.31 -4.96 3.18
C PRO A 18 21.61 -4.29 4.38
N SER A 19 20.34 -3.96 4.25
CA SER A 19 19.53 -3.34 5.32
C SER A 19 18.07 -3.76 5.28
N GLY A 20 17.36 -3.44 6.33
CA GLY A 20 15.90 -3.48 6.38
C GLY A 20 15.24 -2.41 5.50
N GLY A 21 13.91 -2.38 5.45
CA GLY A 21 13.16 -1.36 4.73
C GLY A 21 11.66 -1.40 5.05
N LEU A 22 11.01 -0.28 4.86
CA LEU A 22 9.61 -0.04 5.21
C LEU A 22 8.66 -0.24 4.01
N GLY A 23 9.15 -0.03 2.77
CA GLY A 23 8.36 -0.13 1.56
C GLY A 23 7.82 -1.52 1.28
N GLY A 24 6.67 -1.58 0.62
CA GLY A 24 6.04 -2.82 0.23
C GLY A 24 6.80 -3.56 -0.88
N ILE A 25 6.44 -4.81 -1.07
CA ILE A 25 6.99 -5.69 -2.12
C ILE A 25 6.05 -5.67 -3.33
N ALA A 26 6.60 -5.40 -4.52
CA ALA A 26 5.91 -5.67 -5.78
C ALA A 26 6.43 -6.97 -6.37
N ALA A 27 5.54 -7.85 -6.83
CA ALA A 27 5.94 -9.11 -7.43
C ALA A 27 5.02 -9.53 -8.58
N ASN A 28 5.59 -10.30 -9.49
CA ASN A 28 4.87 -11.10 -10.47
C ASN A 28 5.54 -12.49 -10.58
N ASP A 29 5.17 -13.31 -11.56
CA ASP A 29 5.71 -14.67 -11.72
C ASP A 29 7.22 -14.73 -11.93
N LYS A 30 7.86 -13.63 -12.34
CA LYS A 30 9.29 -13.59 -12.70
C LYS A 30 10.13 -12.70 -11.77
N PHE A 31 9.55 -11.63 -11.25
CA PHE A 31 10.28 -10.56 -10.58
C PHE A 31 9.70 -10.23 -9.21
N VAL A 32 10.58 -9.94 -8.26
CA VAL A 32 10.27 -9.40 -6.93
C VAL A 32 11.06 -8.13 -6.73
N ILE A 33 10.39 -7.01 -6.48
CA ILE A 33 11.02 -5.69 -6.43
C ILE A 33 10.67 -5.00 -5.11
N LEU A 34 11.68 -4.46 -4.44
CA LEU A 34 11.53 -3.76 -3.16
C LEU A 34 12.66 -2.75 -2.96
N GLY A 35 12.39 -1.76 -2.09
CA GLY A 35 13.37 -0.76 -1.70
C GLY A 35 14.07 -1.10 -0.38
N HIS A 36 15.37 -0.76 -0.27
CA HIS A 36 16.14 -0.79 0.97
C HIS A 36 17.23 0.30 0.95
N ARG A 37 18.12 0.33 1.93
CA ARG A 37 19.27 1.24 1.96
C ARG A 37 20.56 0.49 1.65
N ASP A 38 21.55 1.22 1.18
CA ASP A 38 22.92 0.70 1.15
C ASP A 38 23.45 0.51 2.58
N PHE A 39 24.58 -0.15 2.71
CA PHE A 39 25.18 -0.44 4.02
C PHE A 39 25.62 0.81 4.79
N SER A 40 25.93 1.89 4.08
CA SER A 40 26.37 3.16 4.67
C SER A 40 25.22 4.10 5.03
N ASP A 41 23.98 3.74 4.67
CA ASP A 41 22.76 4.53 4.86
C ASP A 41 22.75 5.91 4.15
N PHE A 42 23.47 6.02 3.03
CA PHE A 42 23.48 7.21 2.19
C PHE A 42 22.68 7.07 0.90
N GLN A 43 22.44 5.84 0.44
CA GLN A 43 21.80 5.59 -0.84
C GLN A 43 20.50 4.81 -0.67
N ASP A 44 19.48 5.19 -1.45
CA ASP A 44 18.36 4.30 -1.71
C ASP A 44 18.79 3.23 -2.71
N VAL A 45 18.35 2.00 -2.47
CA VAL A 45 18.57 0.87 -3.36
C VAL A 45 17.22 0.24 -3.68
N PHE A 46 16.86 0.21 -4.96
CA PHE A 46 15.77 -0.65 -5.43
C PHE A 46 16.37 -1.92 -6.02
N HIS A 47 15.94 -3.05 -5.49
CA HIS A 47 16.49 -4.36 -5.82
C HIS A 47 15.43 -5.22 -6.49
N CYS A 48 15.79 -5.83 -7.61
CA CYS A 48 14.98 -6.83 -8.29
C CYS A 48 15.58 -8.20 -8.07
N LEU A 49 14.77 -9.14 -7.59
CA LEU A 49 15.12 -10.53 -7.39
C LEU A 49 14.33 -11.40 -8.37
N ASP A 50 14.90 -12.51 -8.78
CA ASP A 50 14.20 -13.59 -9.48
C ASP A 50 13.16 -14.24 -8.56
N ALA A 51 11.89 -14.24 -8.95
CA ALA A 51 10.78 -14.73 -8.13
C ALA A 51 10.84 -16.23 -7.82
N THR A 52 11.60 -17.00 -8.60
CA THR A 52 11.73 -18.44 -8.43
C THR A 52 12.89 -18.82 -7.51
N THR A 53 13.99 -18.07 -7.60
CA THR A 53 15.26 -18.44 -6.95
C THR A 53 15.71 -17.46 -5.86
N GLY A 54 15.14 -16.27 -5.80
CA GLY A 54 15.56 -15.18 -4.90
C GLY A 54 16.92 -14.56 -5.27
N LYS A 55 17.50 -14.91 -6.42
CA LYS A 55 18.77 -14.35 -6.85
C LYS A 55 18.58 -12.92 -7.34
N SER A 56 19.58 -12.06 -7.06
CA SER A 56 19.65 -10.71 -7.59
C SER A 56 19.71 -10.73 -9.12
N LEU A 57 18.83 -9.97 -9.76
CA LEU A 57 18.82 -9.74 -11.20
C LEU A 57 19.45 -8.39 -11.55
N TRP A 58 19.01 -7.34 -10.87
CA TRP A 58 19.52 -5.98 -11.00
C TRP A 58 19.26 -5.16 -9.74
N GLN A 59 19.98 -4.07 -9.58
CA GLN A 59 19.74 -3.06 -8.57
C GLN A 59 19.98 -1.67 -9.14
N ILE A 60 19.29 -0.68 -8.59
CA ILE A 60 19.48 0.75 -8.86
C ILE A 60 19.82 1.41 -7.54
N GLU A 61 20.93 2.12 -7.52
CA GLU A 61 21.43 2.86 -6.36
C GLU A 61 21.54 4.33 -6.71
N TYR A 62 21.13 5.21 -5.81
CA TYR A 62 21.28 6.65 -5.95
C TYR A 62 21.39 7.33 -4.60
N LEU A 63 22.08 8.47 -4.58
CA LEU A 63 22.24 9.26 -3.36
C LEU A 63 20.87 9.78 -2.88
N ALA A 64 20.55 9.51 -1.63
CA ALA A 64 19.28 9.90 -0.99
C ALA A 64 19.56 10.20 0.48
N VAL A 65 20.00 11.42 0.76
CA VAL A 65 20.38 11.87 2.11
C VAL A 65 19.34 12.82 2.64
N ASP A 66 18.73 12.47 3.75
CA ASP A 66 17.82 13.29 4.56
C ASP A 66 17.77 12.70 5.97
N ASN A 67 16.97 13.25 6.86
CA ASN A 67 16.72 12.70 8.19
C ASN A 67 15.22 12.51 8.38
N LEU A 68 14.76 11.28 8.16
CA LEU A 68 13.35 10.91 8.25
C LEU A 68 13.08 10.09 9.53
N ASP A 69 11.90 10.26 10.08
CA ASP A 69 11.42 9.42 11.16
C ASP A 69 11.30 7.94 10.70
N TYR A 70 11.58 6.98 11.57
CA TYR A 70 11.61 5.53 11.32
C TYR A 70 12.69 5.06 10.31
N GLY A 71 13.71 5.88 10.03
CA GLY A 71 14.82 5.55 9.12
C GLY A 71 14.62 6.06 7.70
N GLN A 72 15.61 5.85 6.84
CA GLN A 72 15.75 6.55 5.55
C GLN A 72 15.23 5.75 4.35
N SER A 73 14.81 4.48 4.53
CA SER A 73 14.49 3.61 3.40
C SER A 73 13.27 4.07 2.59
N PRO A 74 13.20 3.71 1.29
CA PRO A 74 11.99 3.86 0.51
C PRO A 74 10.78 3.25 1.23
N ARG A 75 9.62 3.92 1.16
CA ARG A 75 8.37 3.52 1.85
C ARG A 75 7.28 3.08 0.91
N THR A 76 7.40 3.44 -0.36
CA THR A 76 6.40 3.11 -1.37
C THR A 76 6.52 1.66 -1.80
N THR A 77 5.42 1.10 -2.30
CA THR A 77 5.44 -0.14 -3.06
C THR A 77 5.74 0.18 -4.53
N PRO A 78 6.72 -0.46 -5.17
CA PRO A 78 6.96 -0.31 -6.60
C PRO A 78 5.72 -0.67 -7.43
N SER A 79 5.49 0.00 -8.56
CA SER A 79 4.33 -0.26 -9.42
C SER A 79 4.79 -0.91 -10.73
N ILE A 80 4.52 -2.22 -10.89
CA ILE A 80 4.84 -2.98 -12.11
C ILE A 80 3.73 -2.77 -13.14
N VAL A 81 4.09 -2.38 -14.36
CA VAL A 81 3.17 -2.21 -15.49
C VAL A 81 3.81 -2.65 -16.81
N GLY A 82 3.29 -3.73 -17.38
CA GLY A 82 3.86 -4.31 -18.61
C GLY A 82 5.33 -4.71 -18.44
N ASP A 83 6.21 -4.12 -19.23
CA ASP A 83 7.66 -4.31 -19.22
C ASP A 83 8.42 -3.23 -18.43
N GLN A 84 7.71 -2.41 -17.65
CA GLN A 84 8.26 -1.31 -16.88
C GLN A 84 7.91 -1.46 -15.39
N VAL A 85 8.69 -0.79 -14.55
CA VAL A 85 8.37 -0.59 -13.13
C VAL A 85 8.66 0.86 -12.73
N VAL A 86 7.75 1.42 -11.96
CA VAL A 86 7.89 2.77 -11.39
C VAL A 86 8.28 2.64 -9.93
N LEU A 87 9.34 3.34 -9.56
CA LEU A 87 9.96 3.34 -8.25
C LEU A 87 9.93 4.75 -7.68
N LEU A 88 9.53 4.91 -6.44
CA LEU A 88 9.55 6.20 -5.74
C LEU A 88 10.27 6.06 -4.41
N GLY A 89 11.39 6.76 -4.27
CA GLY A 89 12.16 6.84 -3.03
C GLY A 89 11.56 7.83 -2.02
N ALA A 90 11.92 7.66 -0.75
CA ALA A 90 11.37 8.49 0.32
C ALA A 90 11.74 9.98 0.19
N MET A 91 12.86 10.32 -0.46
CA MET A 91 13.31 11.69 -0.73
C MET A 91 12.75 12.29 -2.03
N GLY A 92 11.81 11.56 -2.70
CA GLY A 92 11.10 12.05 -3.88
C GLY A 92 11.76 11.69 -5.22
N ASP A 93 12.72 10.76 -5.24
CA ASP A 93 13.33 10.27 -6.47
C ASP A 93 12.40 9.27 -7.16
N LEU A 94 11.77 9.70 -8.25
CA LEU A 94 10.84 8.92 -9.07
C LEU A 94 11.57 8.41 -10.30
N HIS A 95 11.64 7.09 -10.45
CA HIS A 95 12.26 6.42 -11.59
C HIS A 95 11.23 5.57 -12.34
N CYS A 96 11.30 5.56 -13.65
CA CYS A 96 10.72 4.51 -14.48
C CYS A 96 11.86 3.71 -15.08
N VAL A 97 11.79 2.41 -14.95
CA VAL A 97 12.85 1.52 -15.41
C VAL A 97 12.31 0.35 -16.22
N GLU A 98 13.11 -0.19 -17.11
CA GLU A 98 12.83 -1.44 -17.81
C GLU A 98 12.86 -2.59 -16.80
N LEU A 99 11.77 -3.32 -16.68
CA LEU A 99 11.55 -4.33 -15.66
C LEU A 99 12.58 -5.47 -15.70
N ALA A 100 12.97 -5.89 -16.91
CA ALA A 100 13.87 -7.03 -17.09
C ALA A 100 15.33 -6.71 -16.77
N THR A 101 15.77 -5.46 -16.95
CA THR A 101 17.19 -5.10 -16.90
C THR A 101 17.55 -4.07 -15.83
N GLY A 102 16.57 -3.36 -15.29
CA GLY A 102 16.79 -2.21 -14.39
C GLY A 102 17.30 -0.96 -15.10
N LYS A 103 17.30 -0.94 -16.45
CA LYS A 103 17.72 0.24 -17.20
C LYS A 103 16.76 1.41 -16.92
N ILE A 104 17.31 2.53 -16.43
CA ILE A 104 16.54 3.75 -16.20
C ILE A 104 16.09 4.32 -17.55
N LEU A 105 14.78 4.47 -17.71
CA LEU A 105 14.14 5.07 -18.88
C LEU A 105 14.00 6.59 -18.70
N TRP A 106 13.58 7.00 -17.51
CA TRP A 106 13.54 8.39 -17.08
C TRP A 106 13.56 8.51 -15.57
N HIS A 107 13.93 9.69 -15.07
CA HIS A 107 14.03 10.02 -13.65
C HIS A 107 13.63 11.46 -13.38
N HIS A 108 13.00 11.70 -12.24
CA HIS A 108 12.73 13.01 -11.68
C HIS A 108 12.90 12.99 -10.18
N ASN A 109 13.50 14.01 -9.59
CA ASN A 109 13.37 14.26 -8.17
C ASN A 109 12.21 15.25 -7.95
N LEU A 110 11.14 14.81 -7.26
CA LEU A 110 9.91 15.57 -7.09
C LEU A 110 10.13 16.83 -6.23
N LYS A 111 10.93 16.73 -5.17
CA LYS A 111 11.24 17.85 -4.27
C LYS A 111 11.86 19.03 -5.03
N THR A 112 12.90 18.76 -5.81
CA THR A 112 13.62 19.79 -6.56
C THR A 112 12.85 20.28 -7.78
N LYS A 113 12.22 19.35 -8.52
CA LYS A 113 11.47 19.66 -9.75
C LYS A 113 10.29 20.61 -9.49
N PHE A 114 9.59 20.42 -8.38
CA PHE A 114 8.37 21.18 -8.06
C PHE A 114 8.54 22.15 -6.88
N ALA A 115 9.79 22.44 -6.49
CA ALA A 115 10.14 23.35 -5.41
C ALA A 115 9.32 23.08 -4.12
N VAL A 116 9.24 21.80 -3.73
CA VAL A 116 8.49 21.41 -2.55
C VAL A 116 9.15 21.99 -1.31
N THR A 117 8.39 22.77 -0.55
CA THR A 117 8.79 23.40 0.69
C THR A 117 8.04 22.79 1.87
N GLY A 118 8.69 22.74 3.02
CA GLY A 118 8.13 22.14 4.24
C GLY A 118 8.71 20.78 4.54
N ASP A 119 8.55 20.37 5.78
CA ASP A 119 9.05 19.10 6.27
C ASP A 119 8.10 17.95 5.88
N LEU A 120 8.69 16.88 5.40
CA LEU A 120 8.03 15.60 5.20
C LEU A 120 8.71 14.60 6.14
N PRO A 121 8.32 14.54 7.43
CA PRO A 121 9.04 13.75 8.44
C PRO A 121 9.11 12.26 8.10
N TRP A 122 8.17 11.77 7.32
CA TRP A 122 8.18 10.40 6.80
C TRP A 122 8.49 10.32 5.30
N GLY A 123 8.84 11.42 4.64
CA GLY A 123 9.10 11.46 3.21
C GLY A 123 7.88 11.13 2.34
N TYR A 124 8.14 10.67 1.12
CA TYR A 124 7.09 10.20 0.20
C TYR A 124 6.70 8.76 0.53
N CYS A 125 5.44 8.53 0.94
CA CYS A 125 4.92 7.23 1.34
C CYS A 125 3.87 6.67 0.37
N GLY A 126 3.10 7.53 -0.31
CA GLY A 126 2.11 7.12 -1.29
C GLY A 126 2.75 6.43 -2.50
N SER A 127 2.27 5.23 -2.83
CA SER A 127 2.77 4.48 -3.99
C SER A 127 2.31 5.10 -5.31
N PRO A 128 3.13 5.09 -6.38
CA PRO A 128 2.73 5.61 -7.69
C PRO A 128 1.48 4.91 -8.21
N LEU A 129 0.46 5.67 -8.59
CA LEU A 129 -0.75 5.17 -9.23
C LEU A 129 -0.55 5.15 -10.74
N ILE A 130 -0.79 3.99 -11.38
CA ILE A 130 -0.67 3.86 -12.84
C ILE A 130 -2.06 3.78 -13.47
N VAL A 131 -2.35 4.68 -14.40
CA VAL A 131 -3.63 4.74 -15.12
C VAL A 131 -3.39 5.14 -16.57
N ASP A 132 -3.83 4.33 -17.52
CA ASP A 132 -3.81 4.65 -18.95
C ASP A 132 -2.48 5.26 -19.43
N GLU A 133 -1.38 4.59 -19.20
CA GLU A 133 -0.02 5.06 -19.52
C GLU A 133 0.41 6.35 -18.77
N LYS A 134 -0.30 6.75 -17.71
CA LYS A 134 0.07 7.86 -16.83
C LYS A 134 0.61 7.32 -15.50
N VAL A 135 1.67 7.92 -15.01
CA VAL A 135 2.21 7.74 -13.65
C VAL A 135 1.75 8.93 -12.82
N ILE A 136 0.89 8.70 -11.85
CA ILE A 136 0.30 9.74 -11.02
C ILE A 136 0.89 9.66 -9.62
N VAL A 137 1.43 10.77 -9.15
CA VAL A 137 2.09 10.88 -7.84
C VAL A 137 1.72 12.20 -7.13
N GLU A 138 1.72 12.15 -5.82
CA GLU A 138 1.62 13.33 -4.98
C GLU A 138 3.00 13.99 -4.90
N ALA A 139 3.23 15.00 -5.74
CA ALA A 139 4.52 15.70 -5.77
C ALA A 139 4.67 16.73 -4.65
N GLY A 140 3.58 17.35 -4.22
CA GLY A 140 3.54 18.21 -3.04
C GLY A 140 3.99 19.65 -3.24
N GLY A 141 4.28 20.07 -4.47
CA GLY A 141 4.53 21.50 -4.78
C GLY A 141 3.24 22.30 -4.81
N ALA A 142 3.30 23.58 -4.45
CA ALA A 142 2.12 24.47 -4.39
C ALA A 142 1.35 24.50 -5.73
N GLU A 143 2.08 24.54 -6.87
CA GLU A 143 1.50 24.51 -8.22
C GLU A 143 1.44 23.09 -8.81
N ALA A 144 1.92 22.09 -8.07
CA ALA A 144 2.04 20.70 -8.50
C ALA A 144 1.87 19.75 -7.31
N SER A 145 0.75 19.83 -6.63
CA SER A 145 0.41 18.94 -5.52
C SER A 145 0.27 17.49 -6.02
N LEU A 146 -0.47 17.32 -7.12
CA LEU A 146 -0.63 16.07 -7.83
C LEU A 146 -0.12 16.22 -9.27
N VAL A 147 0.63 15.26 -9.76
CA VAL A 147 1.23 15.29 -11.11
C VAL A 147 1.04 13.96 -11.81
N ALA A 148 0.67 14.01 -13.08
CA ALA A 148 0.71 12.88 -13.99
C ALA A 148 1.88 13.03 -14.96
N PHE A 149 2.70 11.99 -15.05
CA PHE A 149 3.73 11.85 -16.06
C PHE A 149 3.31 10.80 -17.07
N ASP A 150 3.69 11.00 -18.33
CA ASP A 150 3.59 9.95 -19.34
C ASP A 150 4.55 8.81 -19.00
N LEU A 151 4.04 7.60 -18.92
CA LEU A 151 4.78 6.42 -18.46
C LEU A 151 6.03 6.14 -19.30
N LYS A 152 5.97 6.36 -20.61
CA LYS A 152 7.07 6.05 -21.55
C LYS A 152 8.15 7.12 -21.55
N SER A 153 7.75 8.38 -21.51
CA SER A 153 8.67 9.52 -21.73
C SER A 153 9.03 10.30 -20.46
N GLY A 154 8.30 10.12 -19.36
CA GLY A 154 8.44 10.92 -18.14
C GLY A 154 8.05 12.40 -18.33
N LYS A 155 7.41 12.78 -19.42
CA LYS A 155 6.91 14.15 -19.62
C LYS A 155 5.66 14.38 -18.80
N ILE A 156 5.52 15.60 -18.28
CA ILE A 156 4.31 16.00 -17.57
C ILE A 156 3.13 16.00 -18.55
N VAL A 157 2.06 15.25 -18.22
CA VAL A 157 0.79 15.26 -18.91
C VAL A 157 -0.10 16.37 -18.35
N TRP A 158 -0.21 16.41 -17.02
CA TRP A 158 -0.90 17.46 -16.28
C TRP A 158 -0.32 17.58 -14.87
N GLN A 159 -0.54 18.72 -14.25
CA GLN A 159 -0.28 18.97 -12.83
C GLN A 159 -1.39 19.83 -12.25
N THR A 160 -1.63 19.71 -10.96
CA THR A 160 -2.68 20.47 -10.28
C THR A 160 -2.12 21.10 -9.01
N PRO A 161 -2.45 22.37 -8.72
CA PRO A 161 -2.05 23.03 -7.48
C PRO A 161 -2.74 22.41 -6.27
N GLY A 162 -2.15 22.55 -5.08
CA GLY A 162 -2.74 22.06 -3.84
C GLY A 162 -1.77 22.08 -2.67
N LYS A 163 -1.94 21.11 -1.78
CA LYS A 163 -1.20 20.97 -0.52
C LYS A 163 -0.02 19.99 -0.66
N ALA A 164 0.79 19.90 0.40
CA ALA A 164 1.81 18.86 0.56
C ALA A 164 1.18 17.46 0.47
N PRO A 165 1.96 16.42 0.14
CA PRO A 165 1.44 15.07 0.05
C PRO A 165 0.97 14.56 1.42
N SER A 166 0.05 13.59 1.39
CA SER A 166 -0.27 12.74 2.52
C SER A 166 0.70 11.54 2.59
N TYR A 167 0.39 10.58 3.42
CA TYR A 167 1.17 9.35 3.56
C TYR A 167 0.43 8.11 3.06
N GLY A 168 -0.86 8.24 2.73
CA GLY A 168 -1.65 7.22 2.05
C GLY A 168 -1.42 7.20 0.55
N SER A 169 -1.80 6.13 -0.12
CA SER A 169 -1.77 6.05 -1.58
C SER A 169 -3.05 6.61 -2.20
N LEU A 170 -2.94 7.01 -3.45
CA LEU A 170 -4.10 7.36 -4.28
C LEU A 170 -4.86 6.10 -4.69
N ASN A 171 -6.16 6.23 -4.90
CA ASN A 171 -7.01 5.19 -5.48
C ASN A 171 -7.79 5.75 -6.67
N ILE A 172 -8.34 4.88 -7.52
CA ILE A 172 -9.13 5.28 -8.70
C ILE A 172 -10.36 4.39 -8.84
N GLY A 173 -11.49 4.97 -9.21
CA GLY A 173 -12.71 4.22 -9.49
C GLY A 173 -13.90 5.07 -9.90
N GLN A 174 -15.03 4.39 -10.10
CA GLN A 174 -16.28 5.02 -10.49
C GLN A 174 -17.00 5.61 -9.27
N LEU A 175 -17.18 6.92 -9.26
CA LEU A 175 -17.85 7.66 -8.19
C LEU A 175 -18.77 8.72 -8.80
N GLY A 176 -20.08 8.69 -8.44
CA GLY A 176 -21.05 9.64 -8.95
C GLY A 176 -21.12 9.69 -10.50
N GLY A 177 -20.99 8.53 -11.16
CA GLY A 177 -21.11 8.42 -12.61
C GLY A 177 -19.86 8.76 -13.42
N ARG A 178 -18.70 9.03 -12.77
CA ARG A 178 -17.43 9.31 -13.45
C ARG A 178 -16.24 8.63 -12.79
N THR A 179 -15.22 8.31 -13.59
CA THR A 179 -13.94 7.83 -13.08
C THR A 179 -13.18 8.98 -12.42
N GLN A 180 -12.77 8.80 -11.18
CA GLN A 180 -12.04 9.80 -10.39
C GLN A 180 -10.84 9.18 -9.70
N ILE A 181 -9.77 9.95 -9.59
CA ILE A 181 -8.69 9.70 -8.63
C ILE A 181 -9.19 10.22 -7.28
N VAL A 182 -8.97 9.47 -6.22
CA VAL A 182 -9.28 9.89 -4.84
C VAL A 182 -8.07 9.69 -3.95
N GLY A 183 -7.90 10.56 -2.98
CA GLY A 183 -6.79 10.50 -2.02
C GLY A 183 -6.83 11.63 -1.02
N HIS A 184 -5.91 11.58 -0.10
CA HIS A 184 -5.66 12.68 0.82
C HIS A 184 -4.56 13.59 0.26
N ASP A 185 -4.60 14.86 0.59
CA ASP A 185 -3.40 15.68 0.76
C ASP A 185 -3.15 15.88 2.26
N ALA A 186 -2.17 16.65 2.66
CA ALA A 186 -1.79 16.82 4.07
C ALA A 186 -2.96 17.20 4.99
N THR A 187 -4.02 17.84 4.48
CA THR A 187 -5.10 18.39 5.30
C THR A 187 -6.51 18.07 4.81
N THR A 188 -6.67 17.57 3.59
CA THR A 188 -8.00 17.34 3.00
C THR A 188 -8.07 16.02 2.24
N LEU A 189 -9.28 15.49 2.10
CA LEU A 189 -9.61 14.44 1.17
C LEU A 189 -10.07 15.07 -0.15
N GLY A 190 -9.71 14.50 -1.28
CA GLY A 190 -10.08 15.04 -2.58
C GLY A 190 -10.37 14.02 -3.65
N GLY A 191 -11.05 14.52 -4.69
CA GLY A 191 -11.23 13.81 -5.93
C GLY A 191 -10.72 14.64 -7.10
N TRP A 192 -10.11 13.97 -8.08
CA TRP A 192 -9.56 14.61 -9.27
C TRP A 192 -10.00 13.88 -10.53
N ASP A 193 -10.18 14.66 -11.57
CA ASP A 193 -10.40 14.16 -12.92
C ASP A 193 -9.13 13.48 -13.45
N VAL A 194 -9.26 12.25 -13.92
CA VAL A 194 -8.10 11.41 -14.31
C VAL A 194 -7.37 11.92 -15.55
N ASP A 195 -8.08 12.64 -16.45
CA ASP A 195 -7.51 13.10 -17.71
C ASP A 195 -6.87 14.47 -17.62
N THR A 196 -7.38 15.32 -16.75
CA THR A 196 -6.97 16.73 -16.66
C THR A 196 -6.28 17.09 -15.35
N GLY A 197 -6.37 16.24 -14.33
CA GLY A 197 -5.90 16.53 -12.97
C GLY A 197 -6.74 17.58 -12.24
N LYS A 198 -7.84 18.07 -12.84
CA LYS A 198 -8.69 19.08 -12.21
C LYS A 198 -9.29 18.55 -10.92
N ARG A 199 -9.15 19.31 -9.82
CA ARG A 199 -9.82 19.00 -8.56
C ARG A 199 -11.34 19.10 -8.74
N LEU A 200 -12.06 18.02 -8.49
CA LEU A 200 -13.51 17.93 -8.64
C LEU A 200 -14.24 18.33 -7.37
N TRP A 201 -13.69 17.94 -6.22
CA TRP A 201 -14.22 18.24 -4.91
C TRP A 201 -13.13 18.21 -3.85
N THR A 202 -13.40 18.82 -2.71
CA THR A 202 -12.55 18.83 -1.52
C THR A 202 -13.42 18.61 -0.29
N LEU A 203 -13.00 17.73 0.59
CA LEU A 203 -13.63 17.50 1.88
C LEU A 203 -12.61 17.75 2.99
N THR A 204 -12.88 18.71 3.85
CA THR A 204 -12.09 18.97 5.05
C THR A 204 -12.62 18.06 6.17
N PRO A 205 -11.78 17.28 6.85
CA PRO A 205 -12.21 16.43 7.94
C PRO A 205 -12.71 17.27 9.13
N PRO A 206 -13.67 16.78 9.93
CA PRO A 206 -14.19 17.50 11.10
C PRO A 206 -13.12 17.83 12.15
N ILE A 207 -12.15 16.95 12.35
CA ILE A 207 -11.02 17.13 13.26
C ILE A 207 -9.76 17.19 12.40
N GLU A 208 -9.01 18.27 12.53
CA GLU A 208 -7.72 18.44 11.85
C GLU A 208 -6.62 17.60 12.49
N GLY A 209 -5.53 17.37 11.75
CA GLY A 209 -4.31 16.75 12.27
C GLY A 209 -4.24 15.22 12.10
N ASP A 210 -5.08 14.61 11.26
CA ASP A 210 -4.88 13.23 10.82
C ASP A 210 -3.57 13.09 10.02
N PHE A 211 -2.84 12.01 10.22
CA PHE A 211 -1.67 11.69 9.39
C PHE A 211 -2.05 11.22 7.98
N ASN A 212 -3.29 10.81 7.75
CA ASN A 212 -3.80 10.38 6.44
C ASN A 212 -2.97 9.26 5.80
N VAL A 213 -2.60 8.24 6.60
CA VAL A 213 -1.84 7.08 6.16
C VAL A 213 -2.73 6.00 5.51
N PRO A 214 -3.90 5.63 6.09
CA PRO A 214 -4.76 4.63 5.45
C PRO A 214 -5.27 5.12 4.10
N THR A 215 -5.11 4.28 3.07
CA THR A 215 -5.60 4.57 1.71
C THR A 215 -7.13 4.52 1.67
N PRO A 216 -7.81 5.54 1.10
CA PRO A 216 -9.26 5.49 0.90
C PRO A 216 -9.68 4.35 -0.03
N LEU A 217 -10.78 3.65 0.28
CA LEU A 217 -11.30 2.53 -0.48
C LEU A 217 -12.56 2.91 -1.25
N ILE A 218 -12.63 2.49 -2.50
CA ILE A 218 -13.82 2.64 -3.34
C ILE A 218 -14.63 1.35 -3.27
N LEU A 219 -15.88 1.45 -2.83
CA LEU A 219 -16.79 0.33 -2.58
C LEU A 219 -18.15 0.63 -3.23
N ASP A 220 -18.46 -0.05 -4.32
CA ASP A 220 -19.77 0.07 -5.01
C ASP A 220 -20.23 1.53 -5.23
N GLY A 221 -19.33 2.35 -5.77
CA GLY A 221 -19.60 3.77 -6.06
C GLY A 221 -19.62 4.69 -4.85
N LYS A 222 -19.18 4.21 -3.68
CA LYS A 222 -19.00 4.96 -2.43
C LYS A 222 -17.53 5.00 -2.03
N LEU A 223 -17.18 5.93 -1.15
CA LEU A 223 -15.83 6.10 -0.66
C LEU A 223 -15.76 5.83 0.85
N LEU A 224 -15.01 4.81 1.24
CA LEU A 224 -14.71 4.53 2.63
C LEU A 224 -13.37 5.16 3.00
N VAL A 225 -13.38 5.91 4.09
CA VAL A 225 -12.21 6.59 4.64
C VAL A 225 -12.10 6.22 6.12
N ALA A 226 -10.91 5.82 6.55
CA ALA A 226 -10.63 5.51 7.93
C ALA A 226 -9.37 6.27 8.37
N THR A 227 -9.46 7.05 9.44
CA THR A 227 -8.37 7.89 9.94
C THR A 227 -8.35 7.92 11.46
N GLU A 228 -7.21 8.26 12.05
CA GLU A 228 -6.97 8.17 13.48
C GLU A 228 -7.87 9.10 14.33
N ASN A 229 -8.12 10.34 13.87
CA ASN A 229 -8.89 11.32 14.64
C ASN A 229 -10.36 11.38 14.24
N ASN A 230 -10.72 10.96 13.03
CA ASN A 230 -12.07 11.08 12.49
C ASN A 230 -12.80 9.74 12.32
N GLY A 231 -12.21 8.61 12.72
CA GLY A 231 -12.84 7.30 12.63
C GLY A 231 -12.99 6.78 11.21
N THR A 232 -13.89 5.80 11.05
CA THR A 232 -14.22 5.16 9.78
C THR A 232 -15.54 5.69 9.26
N ARG A 233 -15.56 6.22 8.04
CA ARG A 233 -16.69 6.93 7.44
C ARG A 233 -16.91 6.45 6.01
N LEU A 234 -18.18 6.24 5.62
CA LEU A 234 -18.58 5.88 4.26
C LEU A 234 -19.36 7.03 3.64
N TYR A 235 -18.88 7.55 2.53
CA TYR A 235 -19.47 8.66 1.78
C TYR A 235 -20.11 8.19 0.49
N GLN A 236 -21.17 8.86 0.10
CA GLN A 236 -21.83 8.74 -1.20
C GLN A 236 -21.53 9.95 -2.09
N PHE A 237 -21.89 9.83 -3.34
CA PHE A 237 -21.64 10.85 -4.37
C PHE A 237 -22.93 11.29 -5.04
N GLN A 238 -22.97 12.57 -5.41
CA GLN A 238 -23.99 13.13 -6.27
C GLN A 238 -23.78 12.64 -7.72
N THR A 239 -24.81 12.77 -8.56
CA THR A 239 -24.76 12.33 -9.96
C THR A 239 -23.79 13.16 -10.83
N ASP A 240 -23.36 14.33 -10.35
CA ASP A 240 -22.33 15.15 -10.98
C ASP A 240 -20.90 14.76 -10.62
N GLY A 241 -20.74 13.76 -9.74
CA GLY A 241 -19.46 13.25 -9.29
C GLY A 241 -18.89 14.00 -8.07
N THR A 242 -19.61 14.91 -7.45
CA THR A 242 -19.20 15.54 -6.19
C THR A 242 -19.54 14.67 -5.00
N ILE A 243 -18.71 14.71 -3.94
CA ILE A 243 -18.96 13.98 -2.70
C ILE A 243 -20.06 14.65 -1.87
N ASP A 244 -20.95 13.85 -1.28
CA ASP A 244 -21.82 14.34 -0.20
C ASP A 244 -20.95 14.50 1.06
N PRO A 245 -20.85 15.70 1.65
CA PRO A 245 -19.99 15.94 2.80
C PRO A 245 -20.46 15.21 4.07
N THR A 246 -21.70 14.72 4.09
CA THR A 246 -22.26 13.98 5.21
C THR A 246 -22.07 12.47 4.98
N PRO A 247 -21.34 11.75 5.84
CA PRO A 247 -21.16 10.32 5.68
C PRO A 247 -22.51 9.59 5.87
N VAL A 248 -22.79 8.61 5.01
CA VAL A 248 -23.98 7.76 5.14
C VAL A 248 -23.86 6.73 6.26
N MET A 249 -22.63 6.43 6.66
CA MET A 249 -22.30 5.54 7.78
C MET A 249 -21.02 6.02 8.44
N GLU A 250 -20.92 5.83 9.76
CA GLU A 250 -19.72 6.15 10.53
C GLU A 250 -19.50 5.18 11.70
N ASN A 251 -18.24 4.96 12.04
CA ASN A 251 -17.83 4.22 13.22
C ASN A 251 -16.62 4.93 13.88
N ASN A 252 -16.86 5.56 15.02
CA ASN A 252 -15.86 6.35 15.75
C ASN A 252 -14.98 5.51 16.69
N ARG A 253 -15.11 4.18 16.69
CA ARG A 253 -14.27 3.26 17.46
C ARG A 253 -13.13 2.68 16.65
N LEU A 254 -13.33 2.53 15.34
CA LEU A 254 -12.28 2.09 14.43
C LEU A 254 -11.56 3.33 13.89
N THR A 255 -10.41 3.63 14.47
CA THR A 255 -9.59 4.82 14.24
C THR A 255 -8.16 4.40 13.86
N PRO A 256 -7.95 3.74 12.72
CA PRO A 256 -6.61 3.29 12.34
C PRO A 256 -5.72 4.48 11.98
N ASP A 257 -4.50 4.44 12.48
CA ASP A 257 -3.45 5.41 12.16
C ASP A 257 -2.59 4.97 10.97
N MET A 258 -2.34 3.67 10.81
CA MET A 258 -1.44 3.15 9.78
C MET A 258 -2.07 2.08 8.87
N SER A 259 -2.96 1.24 9.40
CA SER A 259 -3.50 0.11 8.64
C SER A 259 -4.62 0.52 7.71
N THR A 260 -4.47 0.28 6.42
CA THR A 260 -5.56 0.40 5.44
C THR A 260 -6.56 -0.72 5.64
N PRO A 261 -7.87 -0.43 5.78
CA PRO A 261 -8.90 -1.45 5.83
C PRO A 261 -8.94 -2.32 4.57
N VAL A 262 -9.46 -3.55 4.69
CA VAL A 262 -9.79 -4.43 3.56
C VAL A 262 -11.23 -4.91 3.67
N VAL A 263 -11.84 -5.27 2.53
CA VAL A 263 -13.24 -5.69 2.47
C VAL A 263 -13.35 -7.10 1.90
N VAL A 264 -14.17 -7.93 2.57
CA VAL A 264 -14.54 -9.27 2.11
C VAL A 264 -16.07 -9.38 2.17
N GLY A 265 -16.71 -9.45 1.03
CA GLY A 265 -18.16 -9.42 0.92
C GLY A 265 -18.73 -8.12 1.54
N ASN A 266 -19.57 -8.27 2.56
CA ASN A 266 -20.14 -7.14 3.30
C ASN A 266 -19.41 -6.81 4.62
N ARG A 267 -18.22 -7.34 4.81
CA ARG A 267 -17.42 -7.14 6.04
C ARG A 267 -16.20 -6.29 5.76
N LEU A 268 -16.00 -5.29 6.60
CA LEU A 268 -14.82 -4.45 6.65
C LEU A 268 -13.88 -4.96 7.75
N PHE A 269 -12.64 -5.23 7.40
CA PHE A 269 -11.59 -5.62 8.33
C PHE A 269 -10.55 -4.52 8.44
N CYS A 270 -10.07 -4.26 9.65
CA CYS A 270 -8.96 -3.36 9.88
C CYS A 270 -8.23 -3.73 11.17
N VAL A 271 -6.91 -3.48 11.20
CA VAL A 271 -6.10 -3.64 12.40
C VAL A 271 -5.84 -2.28 13.03
N ASN A 272 -6.15 -2.18 14.32
CA ASN A 272 -5.71 -1.14 15.24
C ASN A 272 -5.66 -1.77 16.64
N ARG A 273 -4.54 -2.36 17.04
CA ARG A 273 -4.33 -3.18 18.26
C ARG A 273 -5.25 -4.41 18.36
N PHE A 274 -6.32 -4.42 17.62
CA PHE A 274 -7.28 -5.50 17.46
C PHE A 274 -7.57 -5.68 15.98
N LEU A 275 -7.95 -6.88 15.58
CA LEU A 275 -8.61 -7.08 14.30
C LEU A 275 -10.09 -6.78 14.48
N TYR A 276 -10.55 -5.71 13.88
CA TYR A 276 -11.96 -5.32 13.82
C TYR A 276 -12.62 -5.97 12.62
N CYS A 277 -13.88 -6.38 12.80
CA CYS A 277 -14.79 -6.79 11.75
C CYS A 277 -16.07 -5.95 11.88
N LEU A 278 -16.37 -5.14 10.88
CA LEU A 278 -17.56 -4.29 10.85
C LEU A 278 -18.49 -4.70 9.70
N ASP A 279 -19.81 -4.57 9.90
CA ASP A 279 -20.83 -4.86 8.90
C ASP A 279 -21.16 -3.61 8.06
N LEU A 280 -20.82 -3.65 6.76
CA LEU A 280 -21.11 -2.58 5.80
C LEU A 280 -22.62 -2.41 5.53
N ASN A 281 -23.43 -3.44 5.73
CA ASN A 281 -24.89 -3.37 5.53
C ASN A 281 -25.64 -2.88 6.76
N ARG A 282 -24.98 -2.80 7.92
CA ARG A 282 -25.59 -2.42 9.20
C ARG A 282 -24.90 -1.18 9.80
N GLY A 283 -24.59 -0.18 8.97
CA GLY A 283 -24.06 1.10 9.44
C GLY A 283 -22.67 1.01 10.08
N LEU A 284 -21.80 0.16 9.57
CA LEU A 284 -20.46 -0.11 10.13
C LEU A 284 -20.51 -0.63 11.59
N LYS A 285 -21.57 -1.38 11.93
CA LYS A 285 -21.68 -2.01 13.24
C LYS A 285 -20.58 -3.03 13.45
N GLU A 286 -19.94 -2.99 14.62
CA GLU A 286 -18.94 -3.98 15.02
C GLU A 286 -19.63 -5.36 15.16
N LEU A 287 -19.16 -6.34 14.38
CA LEU A 287 -19.54 -7.75 14.47
C LEU A 287 -18.62 -8.47 15.45
N SER A 288 -17.32 -8.27 15.30
CA SER A 288 -16.34 -8.83 16.21
C SER A 288 -15.09 -7.93 16.33
N ARG A 289 -14.36 -8.15 17.42
CA ARG A 289 -13.08 -7.52 17.70
C ARG A 289 -12.17 -8.54 18.40
N LYS A 290 -11.08 -8.92 17.73
CA LYS A 290 -10.15 -9.93 18.24
C LYS A 290 -8.84 -9.29 18.66
N ARG A 291 -8.33 -9.74 19.81
CA ARG A 291 -6.98 -9.43 20.29
C ARG A 291 -6.08 -10.61 19.97
N ASP A 292 -4.93 -10.29 19.38
CA ASP A 292 -3.85 -11.26 19.16
C ASP A 292 -2.49 -10.56 19.26
N LYS A 293 -1.44 -11.29 19.63
CA LYS A 293 -0.08 -10.74 19.71
C LYS A 293 0.47 -10.28 18.37
N VAL A 294 -0.01 -10.87 17.27
CA VAL A 294 0.37 -10.54 15.87
C VAL A 294 -0.10 -9.14 15.47
N LEU A 295 -1.16 -8.65 16.10
CA LEU A 295 -1.88 -7.48 15.61
C LEU A 295 -1.24 -6.14 15.98
N GLY A 296 -0.40 -6.04 17.00
CA GLY A 296 0.32 -4.84 17.40
C GLY A 296 -0.40 -3.51 17.11
N ASP A 297 0.36 -2.45 16.94
CA ASP A 297 -0.16 -1.17 16.43
C ASP A 297 -0.35 -1.22 14.89
N TYR A 298 0.41 -2.07 14.20
CA TYR A 298 0.34 -2.29 12.77
C TYR A 298 0.38 -3.77 12.41
N ALA A 299 -0.43 -4.16 11.43
CA ALA A 299 -0.32 -5.43 10.72
C ALA A 299 -0.77 -5.27 9.27
N ALA A 300 -0.06 -5.85 8.33
CA ALA A 300 -0.46 -5.87 6.93
C ALA A 300 -1.55 -6.92 6.71
N MET A 301 -2.43 -6.68 5.74
CA MET A 301 -3.54 -7.57 5.41
C MET A 301 -3.64 -7.79 3.91
N ILE A 302 -3.90 -9.05 3.51
CA ILE A 302 -4.29 -9.42 2.15
C ILE A 302 -5.59 -10.21 2.25
N ALA A 303 -6.57 -9.89 1.40
CA ALA A 303 -7.87 -10.56 1.41
C ALA A 303 -8.21 -11.17 0.05
N ASP A 304 -9.02 -12.25 0.05
CA ASP A 304 -9.77 -12.76 -1.09
C ASP A 304 -11.28 -12.78 -0.74
N ASP A 305 -12.08 -13.49 -1.51
CA ASP A 305 -13.54 -13.52 -1.34
C ASP A 305 -13.99 -14.21 -0.03
N ALA A 306 -13.12 -14.94 0.66
CA ALA A 306 -13.47 -15.74 1.83
C ALA A 306 -12.49 -15.64 2.99
N HIS A 307 -11.24 -15.27 2.74
CA HIS A 307 -10.17 -15.33 3.71
C HIS A 307 -9.43 -14.00 3.86
N LEU A 308 -8.84 -13.83 5.03
CA LEU A 308 -7.93 -12.75 5.34
C LEU A 308 -6.62 -13.34 5.83
N LEU A 309 -5.50 -12.97 5.19
CA LEU A 309 -4.15 -13.16 5.73
C LEU A 309 -3.73 -11.89 6.48
N VAL A 310 -3.36 -12.04 7.72
CA VAL A 310 -2.86 -10.97 8.57
C VAL A 310 -1.41 -11.24 8.93
N PHE A 311 -0.53 -10.27 8.68
CA PHE A 311 0.92 -10.37 8.84
C PHE A 311 1.39 -9.41 9.92
N GLY A 312 2.01 -9.92 10.97
CA GLY A 312 2.61 -9.10 12.01
C GLY A 312 3.44 -9.96 12.97
N ASP A 313 4.33 -9.32 13.72
CA ASP A 313 5.17 -9.93 14.76
C ASP A 313 5.77 -11.31 14.43
N GLY A 314 6.24 -11.49 13.18
CA GLY A 314 6.87 -12.73 12.71
C GLY A 314 5.90 -13.91 12.47
N GLU A 315 4.60 -13.68 12.45
CA GLU A 315 3.58 -14.70 12.21
C GLU A 315 2.56 -14.27 11.15
N ILE A 316 1.93 -15.27 10.53
CA ILE A 316 0.80 -15.13 9.62
C ILE A 316 -0.42 -15.74 10.31
N LEU A 317 -1.55 -15.02 10.29
CA LEU A 317 -2.85 -15.55 10.65
C LEU A 317 -3.68 -15.73 9.37
N LEU A 318 -4.33 -16.89 9.24
CA LEU A 318 -5.43 -17.09 8.29
C LEU A 318 -6.74 -16.95 9.06
N VAL A 319 -7.58 -16.02 8.64
CA VAL A 319 -8.89 -15.75 9.22
C VAL A 319 -9.97 -16.15 8.22
N ASP A 320 -10.99 -16.88 8.66
CA ASP A 320 -12.20 -17.07 7.88
C ASP A 320 -13.03 -15.78 7.96
N ALA A 321 -13.04 -15.04 6.85
CA ALA A 321 -13.70 -13.76 6.74
C ALA A 321 -15.21 -13.88 6.42
N THR A 322 -15.74 -15.10 6.25
CA THR A 322 -17.16 -15.34 5.94
C THR A 322 -18.06 -15.39 7.18
N GLN A 323 -17.49 -15.58 8.36
CA GLN A 323 -18.19 -15.68 9.63
C GLN A 323 -18.15 -14.36 10.41
N ASP A 324 -19.21 -14.06 11.18
CA ASP A 324 -19.31 -12.81 11.96
C ASP A 324 -18.28 -12.73 13.09
N ASP A 325 -17.90 -13.88 13.69
CA ASP A 325 -16.88 -13.97 14.71
C ASP A 325 -15.45 -14.07 14.15
N CYS A 326 -15.32 -14.15 12.80
CA CYS A 326 -14.03 -14.11 12.07
C CYS A 326 -12.96 -15.00 12.71
N PRO A 327 -13.16 -16.34 12.79
CA PRO A 327 -12.25 -17.23 13.49
C PRO A 327 -10.88 -17.29 12.82
N ILE A 328 -9.81 -17.30 13.64
CA ILE A 328 -8.46 -17.61 13.17
C ILE A 328 -8.42 -19.13 12.94
N VAL A 329 -8.35 -19.54 11.67
CA VAL A 329 -8.41 -20.96 11.26
C VAL A 329 -7.03 -21.60 11.08
N ALA A 330 -6.00 -20.78 10.91
CA ALA A 330 -4.61 -21.24 10.89
C ALA A 330 -3.65 -20.14 11.36
N ARG A 331 -2.48 -20.58 11.83
CA ARG A 331 -1.38 -19.72 12.23
C ARG A 331 -0.06 -20.31 11.76
N GLN A 332 0.81 -19.47 11.22
CA GLN A 332 2.12 -19.87 10.76
C GLN A 332 3.19 -18.88 11.19
N LYS A 333 4.26 -19.37 11.80
CA LYS A 333 5.45 -18.60 12.12
C LYS A 333 6.39 -18.56 10.91
N PHE A 334 6.87 -17.37 10.54
CA PHE A 334 7.82 -17.18 9.45
C PHE A 334 9.16 -16.57 9.90
N SER A 335 9.22 -16.00 11.09
CA SER A 335 10.46 -15.44 11.68
C SER A 335 10.52 -15.74 13.17
N ASP A 336 11.73 -16.01 13.69
CA ASP A 336 11.99 -16.19 15.11
C ASP A 336 12.23 -14.85 15.84
N THR A 337 12.53 -13.81 15.09
CA THR A 337 12.74 -12.46 15.64
C THR A 337 11.43 -11.68 15.59
N LYS A 338 11.14 -10.99 16.70
CA LYS A 338 10.13 -9.94 16.71
C LYS A 338 10.65 -8.80 15.87
N VAL A 339 10.10 -8.64 14.71
CA VAL A 339 10.41 -7.52 13.81
C VAL A 339 9.09 -6.90 13.39
N ASP A 340 8.99 -5.61 13.57
CA ASP A 340 7.87 -4.85 13.03
C ASP A 340 7.82 -5.04 11.52
N VAL A 341 6.73 -5.59 11.01
CA VAL A 341 6.51 -5.87 9.59
C VAL A 341 5.78 -4.68 8.99
N PHE A 342 6.49 -3.59 8.71
CA PHE A 342 5.92 -2.43 8.02
C PHE A 342 5.81 -2.64 6.50
N SER A 343 6.62 -3.55 5.95
CA SER A 343 6.63 -3.85 4.53
C SER A 343 5.41 -4.69 4.14
N HIS A 344 4.57 -4.17 3.25
CA HIS A 344 3.44 -4.92 2.70
C HIS A 344 3.95 -6.13 1.92
N PRO A 345 3.45 -7.36 2.21
CA PRO A 345 3.79 -8.55 1.46
C PRO A 345 3.12 -8.57 0.09
N ALA A 346 3.64 -9.41 -0.82
CA ALA A 346 3.03 -9.70 -2.10
C ALA A 346 2.62 -11.18 -2.20
N LEU A 347 1.45 -11.44 -2.76
CA LEU A 347 0.95 -12.79 -3.03
C LEU A 347 0.75 -12.96 -4.53
N VAL A 348 1.46 -13.93 -5.13
CA VAL A 348 1.38 -14.27 -6.56
C VAL A 348 1.11 -15.77 -6.69
N GLY A 349 -0.11 -16.11 -7.09
CA GLY A 349 -0.56 -17.50 -7.03
C GLY A 349 -0.52 -18.06 -5.60
N ASP A 350 0.29 -19.09 -5.39
CA ASP A 350 0.54 -19.69 -4.07
C ASP A 350 1.83 -19.18 -3.40
N LYS A 351 2.59 -18.31 -4.06
CA LYS A 351 3.84 -17.77 -3.53
C LYS A 351 3.60 -16.48 -2.75
N LEU A 352 4.01 -16.49 -1.51
CA LEU A 352 4.00 -15.34 -0.62
C LEU A 352 5.42 -14.78 -0.50
N PHE A 353 5.60 -13.53 -0.90
CA PHE A 353 6.82 -12.77 -0.71
C PHE A 353 6.64 -11.83 0.47
N LEU A 354 7.51 -11.94 1.46
CA LEU A 354 7.45 -11.11 2.65
C LEU A 354 8.84 -10.72 3.11
N ARG A 355 8.92 -9.66 3.88
CA ARG A 355 10.16 -9.15 4.45
C ARG A 355 10.08 -9.13 5.96
N SER A 356 11.18 -9.52 6.60
CA SER A 356 11.38 -9.38 8.05
C SER A 356 12.79 -8.86 8.27
N GLY A 357 12.91 -7.59 8.67
CA GLY A 357 14.20 -6.90 8.77
C GLY A 357 14.93 -6.87 7.43
N GLU A 358 16.14 -7.45 7.42
CA GLU A 358 17.03 -7.52 6.26
C GLU A 358 16.74 -8.72 5.35
N ILE A 359 15.85 -9.65 5.75
CA ILE A 359 15.62 -10.89 5.00
C ILE A 359 14.30 -10.80 4.23
N VAL A 360 14.39 -11.11 2.94
CA VAL A 360 13.24 -11.34 2.07
C VAL A 360 13.03 -12.85 1.94
N TYR A 361 11.80 -13.28 2.09
CA TYR A 361 11.39 -14.68 2.02
C TYR A 361 10.42 -14.89 0.88
N CYS A 362 10.50 -16.06 0.24
CA CYS A 362 9.44 -16.63 -0.56
C CYS A 362 8.96 -17.91 0.10
N TRP A 363 7.68 -17.94 0.45
CA TRP A 363 7.02 -19.12 0.99
C TRP A 363 5.98 -19.64 0.01
N SER A 364 5.87 -20.96 -0.16
CA SER A 364 4.72 -21.59 -0.81
C SER A 364 3.63 -21.81 0.23
N LEU A 365 2.44 -21.28 -0.07
CA LEU A 365 1.23 -21.50 0.74
C LEU A 365 0.44 -22.71 0.27
N ALA A 366 0.87 -23.41 -0.81
CA ALA A 366 0.23 -24.63 -1.31
C ALA A 366 0.25 -25.74 -0.26
N SER A 367 -0.87 -26.44 -0.07
CA SER A 367 -0.89 -27.65 0.72
C SER A 367 -0.15 -28.77 -0.02
N THR A 368 0.66 -29.56 0.70
CA THR A 368 1.41 -30.70 0.15
C THR A 368 0.53 -31.78 -0.48
N ASP A 369 -0.77 -31.76 -0.24
CA ASP A 369 -1.74 -32.69 -0.82
C ASP A 369 -1.99 -32.42 -2.32
N ASN A 370 -1.79 -31.21 -2.81
CA ASN A 370 -1.94 -30.87 -4.23
C ASN A 370 -0.68 -31.16 -5.08
N ALA A 371 0.48 -31.34 -4.47
CA ALA A 371 1.71 -31.68 -5.20
C ALA A 371 1.76 -33.09 -5.74
N LYS A 372 0.94 -34.03 -5.19
CA LYS A 372 0.85 -35.40 -5.63
C LYS A 372 -0.21 -35.66 -6.72
N ALA A 373 -1.05 -34.69 -7.02
CA ALA A 373 -2.11 -34.80 -8.03
C ALA A 373 -1.65 -34.38 -9.45
N ASN A 374 -0.46 -33.80 -9.59
CA ASN A 374 0.09 -33.27 -10.85
C ASN A 374 1.42 -33.97 -11.26
N GLN A 375 1.69 -35.18 -10.74
CA GLN A 375 2.75 -36.08 -11.23
C GLN A 375 2.09 -37.31 -11.96
#